data_6f09ce0cbbcd69c143ed7187c6b12428
#
_entry.id   6f09ce0cbbcd69c143ed7187c6b12428
#
_cell.length_a   1.000
_cell.length_b   1.000
_cell.length_c   1.000
_cell.angle_alpha   90.00
_cell.angle_beta   90.00
_cell.angle_gamma   90.00
#
_symmetry.space_group_name_H-M   'P 1'
#
loop_
_entity.id
_entity.type
_entity.pdbx_description
1 polymer ?
#
loop_
_entity_poly.entity_id
_entity_poly.type
_entity_poly.pdbx_seq_one_letter_code
_entity_poly.pdbx_strand_id
1 'polypeptide(L)'
;SKMSQGLLLLSALLATSCKESSNNFFVPDHEAPSLVSVTPANGETAEENNTILLTFNEYVKAGEGKANFNGEEVELTFKGKTASYAYTALDYNQVCQFSLPKGAVIDFQGNVFEGVSIQFTIRERPQPEARIFDAVVSPDGKGNYTSIQKAIDNVPSKRTEPWLIFVANGTYEEQIIIPEDKPYIHLIGQDVDKTIVKLRINSSTEASATDPDVWKYSYKNLGKTEAAMVSVKATDFYAENISFVNGYGKELQKGPMALAMYTQNDRNSFNNCKFLSYQDTWQTGPKSDNGRLYAQNCWIEGAVDYFYGNGNCFLEHCTFYNMRDGAIIVAPSHKVGTRWGYVLNNCIVDGNELADTESVKLGRPW
;
A
#
# COMPACT_ATOMS: atom_id res chain seq x y z
N SER A 1 -73.67 -7.29 -21.18
CA SER A 1 -73.48 -7.43 -22.62
C SER A 1 -73.10 -6.08 -23.29
N LYS A 2 -72.02 -5.47 -22.97
CA LYS A 2 -71.48 -4.32 -23.75
C LYS A 2 -69.99 -4.13 -23.36
N MET A 3 -69.14 -5.17 -23.51
CA MET A 3 -67.70 -5.05 -23.25
C MET A 3 -66.85 -5.90 -24.20
N SER A 4 -67.23 -6.05 -25.44
CA SER A 4 -66.40 -6.83 -26.39
C SER A 4 -66.13 -6.12 -27.73
N GLN A 5 -66.52 -4.85 -27.88
CA GLN A 5 -66.25 -4.12 -29.12
C GLN A 5 -65.20 -3.06 -29.04
N GLY A 6 -64.66 -2.79 -27.84
CA GLY A 6 -63.53 -1.79 -27.68
C GLY A 6 -62.14 -2.33 -27.89
N LEU A 7 -61.95 -3.65 -27.86
CA LEU A 7 -60.61 -4.24 -27.94
C LEU A 7 -60.17 -4.63 -29.34
N LEU A 8 -61.10 -4.67 -30.30
CA LEU A 8 -60.76 -4.99 -31.71
C LEU A 8 -60.35 -3.76 -32.54
N LEU A 9 -60.62 -2.54 -32.09
CA LEU A 9 -60.23 -1.32 -32.82
C LEU A 9 -58.80 -0.86 -32.44
N LEU A 10 -58.26 -1.30 -31.30
CA LEU A 10 -56.91 -0.92 -30.89
C LEU A 10 -55.81 -1.82 -31.51
N SER A 11 -56.15 -3.05 -31.87
CA SER A 11 -55.23 -3.96 -32.56
C SER A 11 -55.06 -3.68 -34.06
N ALA A 12 -56.02 -2.98 -34.67
CA ALA A 12 -55.95 -2.63 -36.09
C ALA A 12 -55.16 -1.35 -36.35
N LEU A 13 -55.03 -0.45 -35.37
CA LEU A 13 -54.23 0.75 -35.49
C LEU A 13 -52.71 0.51 -35.25
N LEU A 14 -52.35 -0.55 -34.55
CA LEU A 14 -50.96 -0.94 -34.32
C LEU A 14 -50.36 -1.71 -35.50
N ALA A 15 -51.20 -2.30 -36.36
CA ALA A 15 -50.68 -3.03 -37.53
C ALA A 15 -50.46 -2.15 -38.78
N THR A 16 -50.94 -0.92 -38.77
CA THR A 16 -50.75 0.01 -39.93
C THR A 16 -49.59 0.98 -39.75
N SER A 17 -48.96 1.05 -38.58
CA SER A 17 -47.78 1.90 -38.35
C SER A 17 -46.44 1.23 -38.67
N CYS A 18 -46.48 -0.08 -39.03
CA CYS A 18 -45.26 -0.81 -39.39
C CYS A 18 -45.05 -0.99 -40.91
N LYS A 19 -45.65 -0.18 -41.73
CA LYS A 19 -45.49 -0.23 -43.21
C LYS A 19 -44.94 1.03 -43.84
N GLU A 20 -44.09 1.75 -43.17
CA GLU A 20 -43.09 2.54 -43.82
C GLU A 20 -41.72 2.03 -43.36
N SER A 21 -41.30 0.91 -43.98
CA SER A 21 -39.90 0.60 -44.02
C SER A 21 -39.25 1.74 -44.81
N SER A 22 -38.67 2.68 -44.13
CA SER A 22 -37.62 3.50 -44.71
C SER A 22 -36.71 2.50 -45.44
N ASN A 23 -36.44 2.76 -46.72
CA ASN A 23 -35.34 2.17 -47.43
C ASN A 23 -34.06 2.66 -46.73
N ASN A 24 -33.74 2.06 -45.59
CA ASN A 24 -32.40 2.16 -45.04
C ASN A 24 -31.51 1.39 -46.01
N PHE A 25 -30.99 2.12 -47.01
CA PHE A 25 -29.89 1.62 -47.78
C PHE A 25 -28.74 1.40 -46.78
N PHE A 26 -28.55 0.15 -46.34
CA PHE A 26 -27.32 -0.26 -45.71
C PHE A 26 -26.22 -0.07 -46.77
N VAL A 27 -25.43 0.97 -46.60
CA VAL A 27 -24.21 1.16 -47.38
C VAL A 27 -23.15 0.28 -46.68
N PRO A 28 -22.67 -0.79 -47.31
CA PRO A 28 -21.61 -1.59 -46.73
C PRO A 28 -20.39 -0.70 -46.52
N ASP A 29 -19.87 -0.74 -45.31
CA ASP A 29 -18.58 -0.13 -45.01
C ASP A 29 -17.46 -1.07 -45.48
N HIS A 30 -16.59 -0.59 -46.33
CA HIS A 30 -15.44 -1.30 -46.86
C HIS A 30 -14.11 -0.67 -46.45
N GLU A 31 -14.15 0.32 -45.58
CA GLU A 31 -12.97 0.98 -45.07
C GLU A 31 -12.48 0.22 -43.81
N ALA A 32 -11.19 -0.05 -43.75
CA ALA A 32 -10.58 -0.67 -42.58
C ALA A 32 -10.39 0.35 -41.46
N PRO A 33 -10.55 -0.05 -40.20
CA PRO A 33 -10.24 0.82 -39.09
C PRO A 33 -8.79 1.30 -39.14
N SER A 34 -8.59 2.56 -38.85
CA SER A 34 -7.28 3.21 -38.83
C SER A 34 -6.93 3.71 -37.44
N LEU A 35 -5.64 3.65 -37.09
CA LEU A 35 -5.14 4.07 -35.80
C LEU A 35 -5.07 5.60 -35.74
N VAL A 36 -5.77 6.19 -34.78
CA VAL A 36 -5.71 7.64 -34.49
C VAL A 36 -4.56 7.96 -33.56
N SER A 37 -4.36 7.12 -32.54
CA SER A 37 -3.27 7.28 -31.57
C SER A 37 -2.95 5.97 -30.88
N VAL A 38 -1.72 5.88 -30.41
CA VAL A 38 -1.27 4.82 -29.49
C VAL A 38 -0.47 5.46 -28.36
N THR A 39 -0.73 5.02 -27.14
CA THR A 39 -0.01 5.46 -25.95
C THR A 39 0.43 4.21 -25.16
N PRO A 40 1.72 4.05 -24.79
CA PRO A 40 2.83 4.92 -25.15
C PRO A 40 3.07 4.95 -26.65
N ALA A 41 3.53 6.08 -27.20
CA ALA A 41 3.89 6.18 -28.60
C ALA A 41 5.22 5.48 -28.88
N ASN A 42 5.50 5.19 -30.15
CA ASN A 42 6.76 4.58 -30.54
C ASN A 42 7.95 5.48 -30.17
N GLY A 43 8.92 4.92 -29.42
CA GLY A 43 10.09 5.65 -28.90
C GLY A 43 9.84 6.44 -27.61
N GLU A 44 8.65 6.42 -27.07
CA GLU A 44 8.28 7.17 -25.86
C GLU A 44 8.82 6.47 -24.58
N THR A 45 8.90 7.25 -23.49
CA THR A 45 9.17 6.73 -22.15
C THR A 45 7.86 6.57 -21.39
N ALA A 46 7.69 5.44 -20.72
CA ALA A 46 6.47 5.10 -19.98
C ALA A 46 6.76 4.69 -18.54
N GLU A 47 5.72 4.71 -17.71
CA GLU A 47 5.77 4.24 -16.33
C GLU A 47 5.85 2.71 -16.27
N GLU A 48 6.38 2.15 -15.17
CA GLU A 48 6.50 0.71 -14.93
C GLU A 48 5.15 -0.01 -14.73
N ASN A 49 4.12 0.75 -14.45
CA ASN A 49 2.73 0.29 -14.40
C ASN A 49 1.89 1.22 -15.26
N ASN A 50 1.37 0.73 -16.36
CA ASN A 50 0.63 1.57 -17.30
C ASN A 50 -0.27 0.72 -18.20
N THR A 51 -0.93 1.36 -19.13
CA THR A 51 -1.81 0.74 -20.12
C THR A 51 -1.38 1.16 -21.52
N ILE A 52 -1.18 0.18 -22.39
CA ILE A 52 -1.09 0.44 -23.84
C ILE A 52 -2.51 0.70 -24.32
N LEU A 53 -2.76 1.88 -24.86
CA LEU A 53 -4.06 2.31 -25.35
C LEU A 53 -3.97 2.62 -26.84
N LEU A 54 -4.74 1.90 -27.65
CA LEU A 54 -4.92 2.17 -29.08
C LEU A 54 -6.29 2.81 -29.28
N THR A 55 -6.32 3.93 -29.99
CA THR A 55 -7.55 4.63 -30.33
C THR A 55 -7.73 4.63 -31.86
N PHE A 56 -8.89 4.17 -32.30
CA PHE A 56 -9.23 4.05 -33.73
C PHE A 56 -10.23 5.12 -34.15
N ASN A 57 -10.30 5.34 -35.46
CA ASN A 57 -11.26 6.27 -36.04
C ASN A 57 -12.72 5.82 -35.88
N GLU A 58 -12.95 4.53 -35.67
CA GLU A 58 -14.25 3.88 -35.60
C GLU A 58 -14.36 2.82 -34.53
N TYR A 59 -15.54 2.20 -34.33
CA TYR A 59 -15.79 1.14 -33.36
C TYR A 59 -15.10 -0.15 -33.81
N VAL A 60 -14.37 -0.76 -32.88
CA VAL A 60 -13.54 -1.95 -33.14
C VAL A 60 -13.85 -3.07 -32.18
N LYS A 61 -13.50 -4.28 -32.58
CA LYS A 61 -13.59 -5.50 -31.79
C LYS A 61 -12.42 -6.45 -32.11
N ALA A 62 -12.30 -7.52 -31.32
CA ALA A 62 -11.28 -8.55 -31.56
C ALA A 62 -11.48 -9.24 -32.90
N GLY A 63 -10.41 -9.39 -33.65
CA GLY A 63 -10.29 -10.23 -34.82
C GLY A 63 -9.60 -11.57 -34.52
N GLU A 64 -8.99 -12.19 -35.53
CA GLU A 64 -8.37 -13.51 -35.38
C GLU A 64 -6.93 -13.50 -34.86
N GLY A 65 -6.22 -12.39 -34.95
CA GLY A 65 -4.85 -12.28 -34.47
C GLY A 65 -4.76 -12.03 -32.97
N LYS A 66 -3.62 -12.37 -32.39
CA LYS A 66 -3.28 -12.06 -30.98
C LYS A 66 -2.26 -10.95 -30.91
N ALA A 67 -2.44 -10.04 -29.97
CA ALA A 67 -1.40 -9.07 -29.63
C ALA A 67 -0.23 -9.76 -28.97
N ASN A 68 0.97 -9.22 -29.13
CA ASN A 68 2.17 -9.69 -28.47
C ASN A 68 2.80 -8.53 -27.67
N PHE A 69 3.15 -8.83 -26.43
CA PHE A 69 3.89 -7.91 -25.57
C PHE A 69 5.14 -8.59 -25.02
N ASN A 70 6.30 -8.04 -25.36
CA ASN A 70 7.61 -8.58 -24.97
C ASN A 70 7.81 -10.07 -25.29
N GLY A 71 7.27 -10.55 -26.41
CA GLY A 71 7.36 -11.95 -26.83
C GLY A 71 6.22 -12.85 -26.39
N GLU A 72 5.35 -12.38 -25.50
CA GLU A 72 4.22 -13.14 -24.98
C GLU A 72 2.91 -12.71 -25.66
N GLU A 73 2.03 -13.65 -25.98
CA GLU A 73 0.68 -13.36 -26.45
C GLU A 73 -0.16 -12.76 -25.32
N VAL A 74 -0.85 -11.67 -25.62
CA VAL A 74 -1.69 -10.96 -24.66
C VAL A 74 -3.09 -10.70 -25.22
N GLU A 75 -4.07 -10.65 -24.32
CA GLU A 75 -5.45 -10.34 -24.64
C GLU A 75 -5.71 -8.85 -24.50
N LEU A 76 -6.38 -8.26 -25.50
CA LEU A 76 -6.80 -6.86 -25.46
C LEU A 76 -8.19 -6.72 -24.88
N THR A 77 -8.40 -5.62 -24.15
CA THR A 77 -9.73 -5.18 -23.74
C THR A 77 -10.26 -4.16 -24.75
N PHE A 78 -11.45 -4.41 -25.29
CA PHE A 78 -12.10 -3.53 -26.27
C PHE A 78 -13.20 -2.72 -25.61
N LYS A 79 -13.21 -1.41 -25.91
CA LYS A 79 -14.27 -0.49 -25.48
C LYS A 79 -14.51 0.59 -26.53
N GLY A 80 -15.60 0.45 -27.27
CA GLY A 80 -15.93 1.44 -28.32
C GLY A 80 -14.88 1.51 -29.40
N LYS A 81 -14.21 2.66 -29.49
CA LYS A 81 -13.15 2.93 -30.45
C LYS A 81 -11.74 2.61 -29.92
N THR A 82 -11.64 1.92 -28.80
CA THR A 82 -10.34 1.64 -28.17
C THR A 82 -10.08 0.16 -27.96
N ALA A 83 -8.81 -0.21 -28.04
CA ALA A 83 -8.28 -1.47 -27.57
C ALA A 83 -7.12 -1.19 -26.60
N SER A 84 -7.03 -1.95 -25.51
CA SER A 84 -6.05 -1.67 -24.48
C SER A 84 -5.46 -2.94 -23.84
N TYR A 85 -4.23 -2.83 -23.35
CA TYR A 85 -3.54 -3.83 -22.55
C TYR A 85 -2.83 -3.17 -21.37
N ALA A 86 -3.17 -3.57 -20.15
CA ALA A 86 -2.53 -3.07 -18.94
C ALA A 86 -1.35 -3.96 -18.55
N TYR A 87 -0.21 -3.37 -18.26
CA TYR A 87 0.97 -4.05 -17.74
C TYR A 87 1.36 -3.49 -16.37
N THR A 88 2.03 -4.30 -15.57
CA THR A 88 2.46 -3.95 -14.21
C THR A 88 3.86 -4.48 -13.93
N ALA A 89 4.56 -3.80 -13.02
CA ALA A 89 5.82 -4.24 -12.44
C ALA A 89 6.94 -4.52 -13.45
N LEU A 90 7.03 -3.72 -14.51
CA LEU A 90 8.15 -3.79 -15.44
C LEU A 90 9.41 -3.17 -14.83
N ASP A 91 10.56 -3.66 -15.26
CA ASP A 91 11.84 -3.16 -14.79
C ASP A 91 12.14 -1.76 -15.33
N TYR A 92 12.77 -0.93 -14.52
CA TYR A 92 13.28 0.38 -14.98
C TYR A 92 14.29 0.20 -16.13
N ASN A 93 14.28 1.14 -17.07
CA ASN A 93 15.08 1.11 -18.32
C ASN A 93 14.80 -0.07 -19.23
N GLN A 94 13.79 -0.88 -18.96
CA GLN A 94 13.40 -1.98 -19.84
C GLN A 94 12.89 -1.45 -21.16
N VAL A 95 13.40 -1.99 -22.26
CA VAL A 95 12.85 -1.77 -23.59
C VAL A 95 11.71 -2.75 -23.81
N CYS A 96 10.53 -2.21 -24.10
CA CYS A 96 9.32 -2.97 -24.32
C CYS A 96 8.91 -2.93 -25.78
N GLN A 97 8.41 -4.06 -26.27
CA GLN A 97 7.87 -4.18 -27.63
C GLN A 97 6.42 -4.63 -27.55
N PHE A 98 5.56 -3.93 -28.25
CA PHE A 98 4.17 -4.31 -28.45
C PHE A 98 3.89 -4.41 -29.93
N SER A 99 3.29 -5.51 -30.36
CA SER A 99 2.89 -5.71 -31.75
C SER A 99 1.46 -6.25 -31.83
N LEU A 100 0.78 -5.72 -32.81
CA LEU A 100 -0.58 -6.09 -33.16
C LEU A 100 -0.56 -6.52 -34.63
N PRO A 101 -0.73 -7.81 -34.95
CA PRO A 101 -0.67 -8.28 -36.32
C PRO A 101 -1.90 -7.85 -37.11
N LYS A 102 -1.79 -7.89 -38.43
CA LYS A 102 -2.92 -7.70 -39.31
C LYS A 102 -4.08 -8.63 -38.96
N GLY A 103 -5.29 -8.09 -38.86
CA GLY A 103 -6.49 -8.83 -38.56
C GLY A 103 -6.74 -9.10 -37.07
N ALA A 104 -5.86 -8.70 -36.17
CA ALA A 104 -6.10 -8.80 -34.73
C ALA A 104 -7.19 -7.86 -34.22
N VAL A 105 -7.43 -6.77 -34.93
CA VAL A 105 -8.52 -5.83 -34.72
C VAL A 105 -9.34 -5.70 -35.99
N ILE A 106 -10.64 -5.73 -35.88
CA ILE A 106 -11.58 -5.56 -36.98
C ILE A 106 -12.68 -4.58 -36.56
N ASP A 107 -13.33 -3.97 -37.57
CA ASP A 107 -14.58 -3.24 -37.34
C ASP A 107 -15.77 -4.18 -37.18
N PHE A 108 -16.99 -3.63 -37.10
CA PHE A 108 -18.22 -4.43 -36.99
C PHE A 108 -18.69 -5.02 -38.32
N GLN A 109 -18.18 -4.55 -39.47
CA GLN A 109 -18.43 -5.07 -40.81
C GLN A 109 -17.41 -6.17 -41.21
N GLY A 110 -16.33 -6.33 -40.46
CA GLY A 110 -15.29 -7.35 -40.69
C GLY A 110 -14.09 -6.83 -41.47
N ASN A 111 -13.97 -5.51 -41.68
CA ASN A 111 -12.79 -4.93 -42.29
C ASN A 111 -11.61 -4.99 -41.32
N VAL A 112 -10.44 -5.37 -41.78
CA VAL A 112 -9.31 -5.71 -40.92
C VAL A 112 -8.32 -4.55 -40.79
N PHE A 113 -7.89 -4.28 -39.58
CA PHE A 113 -6.78 -3.37 -39.31
C PHE A 113 -5.45 -4.00 -39.74
N GLU A 114 -4.59 -3.21 -40.38
CA GLU A 114 -3.32 -3.69 -40.94
C GLU A 114 -2.26 -4.07 -39.88
N GLY A 115 -2.48 -3.66 -38.64
CA GLY A 115 -1.55 -3.93 -37.54
C GLY A 115 -0.66 -2.74 -37.22
N VAL A 116 0.04 -2.85 -36.09
CA VAL A 116 1.00 -1.86 -35.61
C VAL A 116 2.08 -2.54 -34.77
N SER A 117 3.28 -2.00 -34.81
CA SER A 117 4.37 -2.39 -33.92
C SER A 117 4.98 -1.12 -33.33
N ILE A 118 5.12 -1.11 -32.02
CA ILE A 118 5.73 -0.02 -31.28
C ILE A 118 6.78 -0.55 -30.31
N GLN A 119 7.78 0.27 -30.07
CA GLN A 119 8.78 0.07 -29.03
C GLN A 119 8.78 1.30 -28.12
N PHE A 120 8.82 1.08 -26.82
CA PHE A 120 8.96 2.15 -25.83
C PHE A 120 9.88 1.70 -24.72
N THR A 121 10.35 2.62 -23.87
CA THR A 121 11.27 2.32 -22.79
C THR A 121 10.63 2.68 -21.46
N ILE A 122 10.75 1.83 -20.46
CA ILE A 122 10.32 2.15 -19.11
C ILE A 122 11.29 3.19 -18.54
N ARG A 123 10.77 4.18 -17.86
CA ARG A 123 11.53 5.27 -17.25
C ARG A 123 12.71 4.77 -16.44
N GLU A 124 13.67 5.60 -16.23
CA GLU A 124 14.75 5.38 -15.27
C GLU A 124 14.18 5.37 -13.85
N ARG A 125 14.85 4.61 -12.97
CA ARG A 125 14.51 4.67 -11.55
C ARG A 125 14.70 6.10 -11.06
N PRO A 126 13.67 6.72 -10.47
CA PRO A 126 13.81 8.05 -9.90
C PRO A 126 14.94 8.06 -8.87
N GLN A 127 15.89 8.96 -9.04
CA GLN A 127 16.94 9.16 -8.06
C GLN A 127 16.43 10.11 -6.97
N PRO A 128 16.71 9.82 -5.70
CA PRO A 128 16.40 10.76 -4.63
C PRO A 128 17.14 12.08 -4.90
N GLU A 129 16.41 13.17 -4.86
CA GLU A 129 17.04 14.49 -4.87
C GLU A 129 17.87 14.67 -3.60
N ALA A 130 19.06 15.25 -3.74
CA ALA A 130 19.85 15.65 -2.58
C ALA A 130 19.04 16.69 -1.80
N ARG A 131 18.67 16.36 -0.56
CA ARG A 131 17.87 17.24 0.29
C ARG A 131 18.65 17.67 1.52
N ILE A 132 18.49 18.94 1.90
CA ILE A 132 18.82 19.43 3.23
C ILE A 132 17.66 19.04 4.14
N PHE A 133 17.95 18.50 5.34
CA PHE A 133 16.91 18.20 6.32
C PHE A 133 16.23 19.48 6.81
N ASP A 134 14.92 19.40 7.03
CA ASP A 134 14.14 20.50 7.58
C ASP A 134 14.42 20.71 9.07
N ALA A 135 14.79 19.65 9.78
CA ALA A 135 15.22 19.69 11.17
C ALA A 135 16.24 18.59 11.47
N VAL A 136 17.08 18.84 12.45
CA VAL A 136 18.07 17.90 12.99
C VAL A 136 17.82 17.75 14.49
N VAL A 137 17.63 16.51 14.93
CA VAL A 137 17.53 16.14 16.34
C VAL A 137 18.82 15.48 16.77
N SER A 138 19.45 16.01 17.82
CA SER A 138 20.68 15.45 18.37
C SER A 138 20.70 15.60 19.90
N PRO A 139 21.04 14.53 20.64
CA PRO A 139 21.02 14.59 22.10
C PRO A 139 22.12 15.47 22.69
N ASP A 140 23.15 15.79 21.93
CA ASP A 140 24.26 16.65 22.34
C ASP A 140 23.99 18.16 22.16
N GLY A 141 22.78 18.52 21.69
CA GLY A 141 22.38 19.91 21.47
C GLY A 141 22.94 20.57 20.21
N LYS A 142 23.65 19.83 19.36
CA LYS A 142 24.20 20.37 18.09
C LYS A 142 23.19 20.45 16.96
N GLY A 143 21.98 19.89 17.14
CA GLY A 143 20.87 20.00 16.21
C GLY A 143 19.93 21.15 16.55
N ASN A 144 18.82 21.22 15.83
CA ASN A 144 17.74 22.17 16.13
C ASN A 144 16.96 21.78 17.40
N TYR A 145 16.92 20.49 17.71
CA TYR A 145 16.19 19.91 18.84
C TYR A 145 17.02 18.80 19.51
N THR A 146 16.77 18.60 20.80
CA THR A 146 17.28 17.44 21.56
C THR A 146 16.25 16.35 21.73
N SER A 147 14.98 16.62 21.37
CA SER A 147 13.83 15.73 21.48
C SER A 147 13.17 15.56 20.11
N ILE A 148 12.86 14.30 19.76
CA ILE A 148 12.14 13.99 18.52
C ILE A 148 10.72 14.57 18.59
N GLN A 149 10.02 14.43 19.74
CA GLN A 149 8.67 14.96 19.88
C GLN A 149 8.61 16.48 19.70
N LYS A 150 9.60 17.21 20.22
CA LYS A 150 9.66 18.67 20.01
C LYS A 150 9.88 19.04 18.55
N ALA A 151 10.67 18.27 17.82
CA ALA A 151 10.81 18.47 16.37
C ALA A 151 9.48 18.23 15.64
N ILE A 152 8.75 17.19 16.01
CA ILE A 152 7.42 16.87 15.46
C ILE A 152 6.40 17.96 15.80
N ASP A 153 6.41 18.45 17.03
CA ASP A 153 5.48 19.50 17.48
C ASP A 153 5.62 20.79 16.67
N ASN A 154 6.81 21.05 16.14
CA ASN A 154 7.11 22.21 15.31
C ASN A 154 6.92 22.01 13.80
N VAL A 155 6.55 20.81 13.36
CA VAL A 155 6.21 20.57 11.94
C VAL A 155 4.92 21.32 11.61
N PRO A 156 4.84 22.05 10.50
CA PRO A 156 3.60 22.68 10.05
C PRO A 156 2.51 21.64 9.80
N SER A 157 1.28 21.93 10.21
CA SER A 157 0.12 21.06 9.98
C SER A 157 -0.31 21.05 8.51
N LYS A 158 -1.06 20.00 8.11
CA LYS A 158 -1.70 19.86 6.79
C LYS A 158 -0.74 19.92 5.61
N ARG A 159 0.44 19.39 5.78
CA ARG A 159 1.40 19.31 4.70
C ARG A 159 0.94 18.36 3.61
N THR A 160 1.41 18.61 2.40
CA THR A 160 1.21 17.76 1.21
C THR A 160 2.53 17.19 0.68
N GLU A 161 3.65 17.55 1.29
CA GLU A 161 5.00 17.13 0.92
C GLU A 161 5.81 16.75 2.17
N PRO A 162 6.80 15.87 2.04
CA PRO A 162 7.62 15.42 3.15
C PRO A 162 8.31 16.55 3.92
N TRP A 163 8.28 16.41 5.25
CA TRP A 163 9.10 17.17 6.19
C TRP A 163 10.13 16.21 6.77
N LEU A 164 11.41 16.45 6.48
CA LEU A 164 12.50 15.53 6.81
C LEU A 164 13.14 15.94 8.12
N ILE A 165 13.08 15.04 9.09
CA ILE A 165 13.73 15.20 10.39
C ILE A 165 14.87 14.18 10.48
N PHE A 166 16.11 14.64 10.49
CA PHE A 166 17.25 13.80 10.77
C PHE A 166 17.39 13.57 12.27
N VAL A 167 17.56 12.31 12.66
CA VAL A 167 17.72 11.91 14.06
C VAL A 167 19.10 11.31 14.23
N ALA A 168 19.98 12.04 14.88
CA ALA A 168 21.36 11.61 15.15
C ALA A 168 21.41 10.43 16.12
N ASN A 169 22.51 9.67 16.09
CA ASN A 169 22.72 8.58 17.03
C ASN A 169 22.55 9.04 18.48
N GLY A 170 21.93 8.22 19.27
CA GLY A 170 21.67 8.45 20.69
C GLY A 170 20.43 7.68 21.16
N THR A 171 20.19 7.68 22.45
CA THR A 171 19.00 7.11 23.07
C THR A 171 18.06 8.22 23.46
N TYR A 172 16.86 8.19 22.89
CA TYR A 172 15.78 9.16 23.11
C TYR A 172 14.73 8.52 24.00
N GLU A 173 14.72 8.90 25.28
CA GLU A 173 13.78 8.38 26.26
C GLU A 173 12.50 9.20 26.28
N GLU A 174 11.66 8.99 25.27
CA GLU A 174 10.44 9.76 25.08
C GLU A 174 9.33 8.94 24.42
N GLN A 175 8.09 9.32 24.68
CA GLN A 175 6.94 8.88 23.90
C GLN A 175 6.84 9.76 22.66
N ILE A 176 6.49 9.16 21.53
CA ILE A 176 6.33 9.87 20.27
C ILE A 176 4.89 9.73 19.78
N ILE A 177 4.26 10.88 19.52
CA ILE A 177 2.92 10.96 18.94
C ILE A 177 3.01 11.81 17.68
N ILE A 178 2.66 11.18 16.54
CA ILE A 178 2.49 11.89 15.27
C ILE A 178 1.01 12.26 15.16
N PRO A 179 0.61 13.53 15.35
CA PRO A 179 -0.78 13.95 15.31
C PRO A 179 -1.39 13.78 13.92
N GLU A 180 -2.70 13.58 13.85
CA GLU A 180 -3.41 13.35 12.60
C GLU A 180 -3.29 14.50 11.60
N ASP A 181 -3.21 15.74 12.10
CA ASP A 181 -3.09 16.94 11.28
C ASP A 181 -1.67 17.22 10.77
N LYS A 182 -0.71 16.32 11.05
CA LYS A 182 0.70 16.43 10.59
C LYS A 182 1.12 15.26 9.69
N PRO A 183 0.52 15.14 8.50
CA PRO A 183 0.95 14.14 7.52
C PRO A 183 2.33 14.47 6.96
N TYR A 184 2.94 13.49 6.28
CA TYR A 184 4.22 13.60 5.59
C TYR A 184 5.43 13.90 6.49
N ILE A 185 5.39 13.46 7.75
CA ILE A 185 6.59 13.48 8.60
C ILE A 185 7.48 12.29 8.25
N HIS A 186 8.73 12.56 7.93
CA HIS A 186 9.76 11.56 7.66
C HIS A 186 10.85 11.63 8.73
N LEU A 187 11.01 10.59 9.53
CA LEU A 187 12.08 10.44 10.52
C LEU A 187 13.22 9.63 9.93
N ILE A 188 14.37 10.23 9.78
CA ILE A 188 15.56 9.63 9.17
C ILE A 188 16.64 9.46 10.23
N GLY A 189 16.78 8.25 10.74
CA GLY A 189 17.81 7.91 11.70
C GLY A 189 19.19 7.81 11.06
N GLN A 190 20.21 8.06 11.84
CA GLN A 190 21.59 7.99 11.38
C GLN A 190 22.06 6.54 11.23
N ASP A 191 21.76 5.69 12.20
CA ASP A 191 22.17 4.28 12.23
C ASP A 191 21.14 3.50 13.05
N VAL A 192 20.59 2.42 12.48
CA VAL A 192 19.49 1.65 13.10
C VAL A 192 19.86 1.08 14.47
N ASP A 193 21.13 0.75 14.70
CA ASP A 193 21.56 0.16 15.98
C ASP A 193 21.97 1.21 17.03
N LYS A 194 22.06 2.46 16.63
CA LYS A 194 22.53 3.56 17.48
C LYS A 194 21.53 4.71 17.63
N THR A 195 20.54 4.81 16.74
CA THR A 195 19.43 5.74 16.85
C THR A 195 18.28 5.03 17.52
N ILE A 196 18.12 5.19 18.81
CA ILE A 196 17.23 4.38 19.64
C ILE A 196 16.20 5.25 20.32
N VAL A 197 14.93 4.98 20.03
CA VAL A 197 13.78 5.52 20.79
C VAL A 197 13.39 4.47 21.81
N LYS A 198 13.42 4.80 23.08
CA LYS A 198 13.20 3.82 24.17
C LYS A 198 12.35 4.41 25.28
N LEU A 199 11.38 3.61 25.73
CA LEU A 199 10.57 3.93 26.91
C LEU A 199 10.08 2.63 27.54
N ARG A 200 9.84 2.61 28.86
CA ARG A 200 9.15 1.50 29.55
C ARG A 200 7.71 1.87 29.82
N ILE A 201 6.80 1.28 29.06
CA ILE A 201 5.37 1.49 29.25
C ILE A 201 4.59 0.21 28.96
N ASN A 202 3.44 0.06 29.57
CA ASN A 202 2.50 -1.00 29.23
C ASN A 202 1.05 -0.49 29.24
N SER A 203 0.16 -1.26 28.63
CA SER A 203 -1.22 -0.83 28.39
C SER A 203 -2.21 -1.19 29.51
N SER A 204 -1.79 -1.82 30.59
CA SER A 204 -2.70 -2.35 31.59
C SER A 204 -2.33 -2.05 33.05
N THR A 205 -1.13 -1.56 33.32
CA THR A 205 -0.68 -1.24 34.67
C THR A 205 -0.72 0.26 34.89
N GLU A 206 -1.31 0.71 35.98
CA GLU A 206 -1.21 2.14 36.38
C GLU A 206 0.23 2.51 36.74
N ALA A 207 0.67 3.67 36.33
CA ALA A 207 1.92 4.21 36.80
C ALA A 207 1.81 4.42 38.32
N SER A 208 2.52 3.60 39.02
CA SER A 208 2.80 3.84 40.43
C SER A 208 4.23 4.36 40.53
N ALA A 209 4.43 5.43 41.26
CA ALA A 209 5.78 5.90 41.58
C ALA A 209 6.64 4.84 42.24
N THR A 210 6.02 3.75 42.73
CA THR A 210 6.64 2.62 43.42
C THR A 210 6.77 1.37 42.57
N ASP A 211 6.22 1.34 41.36
CA ASP A 211 6.36 0.19 40.46
C ASP A 211 7.66 0.30 39.65
N PRO A 212 8.69 -0.52 39.94
CA PRO A 212 9.95 -0.46 39.25
C PRO A 212 9.88 -0.97 37.79
N ASP A 213 8.81 -1.70 37.45
CA ASP A 213 8.61 -2.27 36.10
C ASP A 213 7.95 -1.27 35.15
N VAL A 214 7.22 -0.30 35.67
CA VAL A 214 6.57 0.76 34.90
C VAL A 214 7.30 2.07 35.15
N TRP A 215 8.18 2.37 34.23
CA TRP A 215 9.03 3.54 34.34
C TRP A 215 8.40 4.73 33.65
N LYS A 216 8.09 5.82 34.25
CA LYS A 216 7.57 7.08 33.71
C LYS A 216 6.07 7.14 33.36
N TYR A 217 5.52 6.16 32.63
CA TYR A 217 4.16 6.24 32.12
C TYR A 217 3.42 4.94 32.27
N SER A 218 2.20 5.01 32.70
CA SER A 218 1.20 3.97 32.60
C SER A 218 -0.10 4.60 32.11
N TYR A 219 -0.85 3.87 31.31
CA TYR A 219 -1.92 4.44 30.50
C TYR A 219 -3.29 3.88 30.80
N LYS A 220 -3.53 3.40 32.00
CA LYS A 220 -4.84 2.87 32.38
C LYS A 220 -5.97 3.87 32.09
N ASN A 221 -5.70 5.16 32.21
CA ASN A 221 -6.68 6.21 32.02
C ASN A 221 -6.64 6.87 30.62
N LEU A 222 -5.68 6.53 29.77
CA LEU A 222 -5.48 7.19 28.46
C LEU A 222 -6.01 6.36 27.29
N GLY A 223 -6.47 5.14 27.53
CA GLY A 223 -6.89 4.22 26.47
C GLY A 223 -5.72 3.55 25.76
N LYS A 224 -6.01 2.44 25.07
CA LYS A 224 -5.00 1.59 24.41
C LYS A 224 -4.17 2.33 23.36
N THR A 225 -4.79 3.28 22.66
CA THR A 225 -4.13 4.02 21.55
C THR A 225 -2.99 4.92 22.04
N GLU A 226 -3.01 5.32 23.29
CA GLU A 226 -2.02 6.22 23.87
C GLU A 226 -1.01 5.49 24.75
N ALA A 227 -1.21 4.18 24.93
CA ALA A 227 -0.30 3.32 25.63
C ALA A 227 0.85 2.80 24.74
N ALA A 228 0.88 3.11 23.46
CA ALA A 228 2.01 2.80 22.60
C ALA A 228 3.15 3.79 22.82
N MET A 229 4.36 3.28 22.77
CA MET A 229 5.55 4.14 22.84
C MET A 229 5.60 5.12 21.67
N VAL A 230 5.24 4.66 20.48
CA VAL A 230 5.08 5.51 19.30
C VAL A 230 3.68 5.31 18.73
N SER A 231 2.93 6.40 18.59
CA SER A 231 1.60 6.42 17.96
C SER A 231 1.63 7.28 16.70
N VAL A 232 1.35 6.66 15.57
CA VAL A 232 1.27 7.35 14.28
C VAL A 232 -0.19 7.51 13.90
N LYS A 233 -0.74 8.71 14.11
CA LYS A 233 -2.14 9.04 13.80
C LYS A 233 -2.29 9.69 12.42
N ALA A 234 -1.21 10.19 11.85
CA ALA A 234 -1.19 10.83 10.54
C ALA A 234 -1.08 9.82 9.38
N THR A 235 -1.42 10.27 8.18
CA THR A 235 -1.08 9.57 6.93
C THR A 235 0.34 9.90 6.49
N ASP A 236 0.87 9.09 5.54
CA ASP A 236 2.11 9.40 4.84
C ASP A 236 3.32 9.59 5.76
N PHE A 237 3.33 8.89 6.88
CA PHE A 237 4.47 8.83 7.78
C PHE A 237 5.53 7.86 7.25
N TYR A 238 6.78 8.27 7.35
CA TYR A 238 7.91 7.43 7.01
C TYR A 238 8.97 7.45 8.11
N ALA A 239 9.58 6.29 8.39
CA ALA A 239 10.75 6.20 9.24
C ALA A 239 11.78 5.24 8.67
N GLU A 240 13.06 5.58 8.81
CA GLU A 240 14.16 4.68 8.48
C GLU A 240 15.30 4.77 9.50
N ASN A 241 16.06 3.69 9.61
CA ASN A 241 17.28 3.60 10.42
C ASN A 241 17.06 3.92 11.90
N ILE A 242 15.92 3.55 12.48
CA ILE A 242 15.59 3.80 13.88
C ILE A 242 15.18 2.48 14.56
N SER A 243 15.67 2.27 15.78
CA SER A 243 15.19 1.22 16.68
C SER A 243 14.15 1.78 17.66
N PHE A 244 12.95 1.22 17.64
CA PHE A 244 11.87 1.52 18.57
C PHE A 244 11.78 0.42 19.63
N VAL A 245 12.14 0.74 20.86
CA VAL A 245 12.30 -0.22 21.94
C VAL A 245 11.33 0.06 23.07
N ASN A 246 10.30 -0.75 23.22
CA ASN A 246 9.55 -0.73 24.47
C ASN A 246 10.29 -1.58 25.51
N GLY A 247 10.99 -0.89 26.39
CA GLY A 247 11.85 -1.53 27.40
C GLY A 247 11.09 -2.41 28.40
N TYR A 248 9.79 -2.15 28.62
CA TYR A 248 8.99 -3.04 29.45
C TYR A 248 8.99 -4.47 28.89
N GLY A 249 8.55 -4.64 27.66
CA GLY A 249 8.55 -5.96 27.02
C GLY A 249 9.95 -6.50 26.73
N LYS A 250 10.81 -5.66 26.16
CA LYS A 250 12.15 -6.07 25.72
C LYS A 250 13.06 -6.51 26.87
N GLU A 251 13.05 -5.80 27.98
CA GLU A 251 13.95 -6.07 29.10
C GLU A 251 13.36 -7.09 30.09
N LEU A 252 12.04 -7.04 30.32
CA LEU A 252 11.41 -7.89 31.33
C LEU A 252 10.92 -9.23 30.77
N GLN A 253 10.79 -9.36 29.47
CA GLN A 253 10.36 -10.58 28.77
C GLN A 253 9.06 -11.15 29.37
N LYS A 254 8.08 -10.26 29.57
CA LYS A 254 6.78 -10.62 30.15
C LYS A 254 5.68 -9.71 29.64
N GLY A 255 4.39 -10.16 29.78
CA GLY A 255 3.23 -9.29 29.69
C GLY A 255 3.08 -8.35 30.89
N PRO A 256 2.14 -7.45 30.84
CA PRO A 256 1.10 -7.26 29.83
C PRO A 256 1.61 -6.58 28.54
N MET A 257 0.66 -6.27 27.64
CA MET A 257 0.90 -5.63 26.34
C MET A 257 1.78 -4.39 26.48
N ALA A 258 2.85 -4.33 25.70
CA ALA A 258 3.82 -3.25 25.71
C ALA A 258 4.20 -2.86 24.28
N LEU A 259 3.42 -1.98 23.69
CA LEU A 259 3.55 -1.62 22.28
C LEU A 259 4.78 -0.72 22.04
N ALA A 260 5.62 -1.12 21.13
CA ALA A 260 6.66 -0.25 20.58
C ALA A 260 6.10 0.72 19.53
N MET A 261 5.12 0.26 18.75
CA MET A 261 4.54 1.04 17.65
C MET A 261 3.04 0.80 17.51
N TYR A 262 2.29 1.86 17.24
CA TYR A 262 0.90 1.79 16.80
C TYR A 262 0.68 2.69 15.59
N THR A 263 0.39 2.09 14.45
CA THR A 263 0.09 2.79 13.19
C THR A 263 -1.42 2.83 12.95
N GLN A 264 -1.98 4.04 12.82
CA GLN A 264 -3.43 4.27 12.87
C GLN A 264 -4.02 4.90 11.61
N ASN A 265 -3.26 5.03 10.53
CA ASN A 265 -3.75 5.68 9.32
C ASN A 265 -3.16 5.04 8.05
N ASP A 266 -3.41 5.66 6.91
CA ASP A 266 -3.08 5.15 5.58
C ASP A 266 -1.70 5.61 5.12
N ARG A 267 -1.06 4.81 4.26
CA ARG A 267 0.22 5.08 3.58
C ARG A 267 1.38 5.36 4.53
N ASN A 268 1.45 4.62 5.63
CA ASN A 268 2.61 4.65 6.51
C ASN A 268 3.65 3.63 6.06
N SER A 269 4.91 3.99 6.12
CA SER A 269 5.99 3.13 5.65
C SER A 269 7.26 3.21 6.51
N PHE A 270 8.00 2.09 6.52
CA PHE A 270 9.19 1.92 7.34
C PHE A 270 10.26 1.18 6.53
N ASN A 271 11.50 1.63 6.65
CA ASN A 271 12.64 0.96 6.03
C ASN A 271 13.78 0.82 7.02
N ASN A 272 14.33 -0.38 7.13
CA ASN A 272 15.46 -0.66 8.02
C ASN A 272 15.25 -0.14 9.45
N CYS A 273 14.08 -0.42 10.02
CA CYS A 273 13.73 -0.13 11.41
C CYS A 273 13.67 -1.41 12.25
N LYS A 274 13.88 -1.28 13.56
CA LYS A 274 13.68 -2.35 14.52
C LYS A 274 12.54 -2.01 15.48
N PHE A 275 11.68 -2.99 15.74
CA PHE A 275 10.55 -2.88 16.68
C PHE A 275 10.73 -3.95 17.73
N LEU A 276 11.11 -3.56 18.94
CA LEU A 276 11.56 -4.47 19.98
C LEU A 276 10.67 -4.37 21.22
N SER A 277 9.99 -5.46 21.52
CA SER A 277 9.20 -5.64 22.74
C SER A 277 9.00 -7.13 23.00
N TYR A 278 7.88 -7.53 23.62
CA TYR A 278 7.58 -8.93 23.94
C TYR A 278 6.14 -9.29 23.58
N GLN A 279 5.14 -8.68 24.23
CA GLN A 279 3.73 -8.87 23.90
C GLN A 279 3.20 -7.64 23.19
N ASP A 280 2.50 -7.85 22.06
CA ASP A 280 1.83 -6.78 21.31
C ASP A 280 2.81 -5.70 20.80
N THR A 281 3.93 -6.07 20.22
CA THR A 281 5.00 -5.14 19.83
C THR A 281 4.53 -4.07 18.87
N TRP A 282 3.78 -4.45 17.81
CA TRP A 282 3.30 -3.52 16.78
C TRP A 282 1.82 -3.74 16.47
N GLN A 283 1.01 -2.75 16.80
CA GLN A 283 -0.40 -2.72 16.43
C GLN A 283 -0.61 -1.93 15.14
N THR A 284 -1.37 -2.49 14.22
CA THR A 284 -1.89 -1.81 13.04
C THR A 284 -3.39 -1.61 13.20
N GLY A 285 -3.87 -0.37 13.03
CA GLY A 285 -5.28 -0.05 13.23
C GLY A 285 -5.71 1.16 12.41
N PRO A 286 -5.60 1.10 11.06
CA PRO A 286 -5.98 2.22 10.24
C PRO A 286 -7.48 2.50 10.38
N LYS A 287 -7.86 3.76 10.25
CA LYS A 287 -9.28 4.20 10.30
C LYS A 287 -10.13 3.55 9.21
N SER A 288 -9.55 3.33 8.04
CA SER A 288 -10.17 2.56 6.97
C SER A 288 -9.69 1.12 7.02
N ASP A 289 -10.58 0.14 6.92
CA ASP A 289 -10.22 -1.29 6.86
C ASP A 289 -9.27 -1.61 5.69
N ASN A 290 -9.14 -0.71 4.72
CA ASN A 290 -8.22 -0.80 3.59
C ASN A 290 -7.05 0.19 3.68
N GLY A 291 -6.80 0.80 4.83
CA GLY A 291 -5.59 1.58 5.07
C GLY A 291 -4.33 0.73 4.86
N ARG A 292 -3.28 1.35 4.34
CA ARG A 292 -2.07 0.68 3.84
C ARG A 292 -0.88 0.95 4.73
N LEU A 293 -0.08 -0.09 4.92
CA LEU A 293 1.22 -0.02 5.57
C LEU A 293 2.23 -0.80 4.74
N TYR A 294 3.42 -0.24 4.57
CA TYR A 294 4.54 -0.91 3.93
C TYR A 294 5.75 -0.92 4.86
N ALA A 295 6.37 -2.07 5.04
CA ALA A 295 7.62 -2.18 5.78
C ALA A 295 8.63 -3.02 4.99
N GLN A 296 9.86 -2.51 4.88
CA GLN A 296 10.94 -3.18 4.18
C GLN A 296 12.18 -3.26 5.06
N ASN A 297 12.86 -4.40 5.04
CA ASN A 297 14.11 -4.62 5.77
C ASN A 297 14.00 -4.33 7.28
N CYS A 298 12.83 -4.57 7.87
CA CYS A 298 12.58 -4.33 9.27
C CYS A 298 12.77 -5.58 10.11
N TRP A 299 13.13 -5.39 11.37
CA TRP A 299 13.22 -6.42 12.40
C TRP A 299 12.10 -6.22 13.40
N ILE A 300 11.26 -7.23 13.58
CA ILE A 300 10.11 -7.20 14.48
C ILE A 300 10.28 -8.34 15.49
N GLU A 301 10.37 -7.99 16.77
CA GLU A 301 10.68 -8.92 17.83
C GLU A 301 9.55 -9.02 18.85
N GLY A 302 9.25 -10.22 19.28
CA GLY A 302 8.26 -10.46 20.31
C GLY A 302 7.99 -11.93 20.58
N ALA A 303 6.96 -12.19 21.37
CA ALA A 303 6.56 -13.53 21.78
C ALA A 303 5.06 -13.79 21.64
N VAL A 304 4.22 -12.78 21.83
CA VAL A 304 2.76 -12.93 21.79
C VAL A 304 2.15 -11.84 20.94
N ASP A 305 1.45 -12.25 19.89
CA ASP A 305 0.67 -11.34 19.00
C ASP A 305 1.47 -10.09 18.60
N TYR A 306 2.74 -10.27 18.31
CA TYR A 306 3.64 -9.13 18.27
C TYR A 306 3.59 -8.32 16.97
N PHE A 307 2.77 -8.75 15.98
CA PHE A 307 2.31 -7.95 14.86
C PHE A 307 0.81 -8.20 14.66
N TYR A 308 -0.04 -7.25 15.04
CA TYR A 308 -1.47 -7.51 15.13
C TYR A 308 -2.33 -6.31 14.75
N GLY A 309 -3.62 -6.56 14.51
CA GLY A 309 -4.61 -5.56 14.15
C GLY A 309 -5.20 -5.78 12.77
N ASN A 310 -5.47 -4.71 12.03
CA ASN A 310 -6.15 -4.75 10.75
C ASN A 310 -5.46 -3.88 9.68
N GLY A 311 -6.10 -3.77 8.52
CA GLY A 311 -5.59 -3.02 7.37
C GLY A 311 -4.79 -3.88 6.39
N ASN A 312 -4.31 -3.26 5.34
CA ASN A 312 -3.49 -3.91 4.32
C ASN A 312 -2.02 -3.61 4.59
N CYS A 313 -1.31 -4.60 5.11
CA CYS A 313 0.09 -4.47 5.46
C CYS A 313 0.94 -5.36 4.56
N PHE A 314 1.88 -4.77 3.85
CA PHE A 314 2.85 -5.49 3.03
C PHE A 314 4.23 -5.38 3.68
N LEU A 315 4.77 -6.52 4.12
CA LEU A 315 6.08 -6.61 4.74
C LEU A 315 7.03 -7.33 3.79
N GLU A 316 8.10 -6.65 3.39
CA GLU A 316 9.08 -7.10 2.41
C GLU A 316 10.44 -7.28 3.06
N HIS A 317 11.05 -8.45 2.93
CA HIS A 317 12.37 -8.74 3.52
C HIS A 317 12.49 -8.40 5.01
N CYS A 318 11.40 -8.57 5.77
CA CYS A 318 11.39 -8.36 7.20
C CYS A 318 11.78 -9.64 7.95
N THR A 319 12.34 -9.48 9.14
CA THR A 319 12.62 -10.58 10.07
C THR A 319 11.66 -10.53 11.24
N PHE A 320 10.95 -11.64 11.48
CA PHE A 320 10.13 -11.86 12.65
C PHE A 320 10.91 -12.72 13.65
N TYR A 321 11.33 -12.12 14.74
CA TYR A 321 12.22 -12.75 15.71
C TYR A 321 11.48 -13.17 16.98
N ASN A 322 11.40 -14.45 17.21
CA ASN A 322 10.63 -15.08 18.28
C ASN A 322 11.44 -15.24 19.57
N MET A 323 10.87 -14.83 20.70
CA MET A 323 11.55 -14.72 21.97
C MET A 323 11.21 -15.85 22.96
N ARG A 324 10.36 -16.81 22.59
CA ARG A 324 9.98 -17.95 23.45
C ARG A 324 9.39 -19.10 22.64
N ASP A 325 9.22 -20.26 23.33
CA ASP A 325 8.39 -21.35 22.86
C ASP A 325 6.94 -20.90 22.67
N GLY A 326 6.26 -21.48 21.68
CA GLY A 326 4.85 -21.19 21.41
C GLY A 326 4.59 -19.73 21.06
N ALA A 327 5.60 -19.02 20.57
CA ALA A 327 5.43 -17.64 20.13
C ALA A 327 4.37 -17.53 19.03
N ILE A 328 3.63 -16.42 19.01
CA ILE A 328 2.58 -16.13 18.03
C ILE A 328 2.97 -14.84 17.31
N ILE A 329 3.23 -14.95 16.02
CA ILE A 329 3.76 -13.84 15.21
C ILE A 329 2.65 -12.82 14.92
N VAL A 330 1.61 -13.22 14.19
CA VAL A 330 0.54 -12.29 13.81
C VAL A 330 -0.79 -12.63 14.47
N ALA A 331 -1.55 -11.59 14.80
CA ALA A 331 -2.92 -11.73 15.31
C ALA A 331 -3.84 -10.76 14.52
N PRO A 332 -4.26 -11.12 13.30
CA PRO A 332 -5.08 -10.26 12.47
C PRO A 332 -6.53 -10.20 12.95
N SER A 333 -7.12 -9.02 12.90
CA SER A 333 -8.55 -8.75 13.15
C SER A 333 -9.23 -8.11 11.93
N HIS A 334 -8.97 -8.66 10.77
CA HIS A 334 -9.49 -8.13 9.52
C HIS A 334 -10.99 -8.28 9.41
N LYS A 335 -11.65 -7.25 8.88
CA LYS A 335 -13.07 -7.28 8.58
C LYS A 335 -13.32 -7.79 7.15
N VAL A 336 -14.55 -8.26 6.92
CA VAL A 336 -15.01 -8.57 5.58
C VAL A 336 -14.87 -7.33 4.69
N GLY A 337 -14.22 -7.47 3.54
CA GLY A 337 -13.94 -6.36 2.63
C GLY A 337 -12.52 -5.80 2.70
N THR A 338 -11.70 -6.23 3.64
CA THR A 338 -10.26 -5.99 3.59
C THR A 338 -9.67 -6.70 2.37
N ARG A 339 -8.90 -5.97 1.54
CA ARG A 339 -8.45 -6.49 0.23
C ARG A 339 -7.42 -7.61 0.35
N TRP A 340 -6.38 -7.39 1.15
CA TRP A 340 -5.23 -8.31 1.22
C TRP A 340 -4.98 -8.79 2.64
N GLY A 341 -5.19 -7.93 3.62
CA GLY A 341 -4.76 -8.19 4.99
C GLY A 341 -3.24 -8.10 5.15
N TYR A 342 -2.67 -9.04 5.86
CA TYR A 342 -1.22 -9.11 6.09
C TYR A 342 -0.54 -9.97 5.04
N VAL A 343 0.40 -9.38 4.32
CA VAL A 343 1.24 -10.06 3.31
C VAL A 343 2.69 -10.01 3.77
N LEU A 344 3.29 -11.18 3.98
CA LEU A 344 4.67 -11.35 4.35
C LEU A 344 5.41 -11.92 3.12
N ASN A 345 6.20 -11.07 2.46
CA ASN A 345 6.92 -11.44 1.25
C ASN A 345 8.42 -11.49 1.50
N ASN A 346 9.06 -12.61 1.15
CA ASN A 346 10.48 -12.83 1.40
C ASN A 346 10.92 -12.54 2.85
N CYS A 347 10.03 -12.79 3.82
CA CYS A 347 10.32 -12.59 5.22
C CYS A 347 11.01 -13.80 5.84
N ILE A 348 11.82 -13.52 6.86
CA ILE A 348 12.50 -14.54 7.66
C ILE A 348 11.76 -14.70 8.98
N VAL A 349 11.51 -15.94 9.39
CA VAL A 349 11.05 -16.30 10.74
C VAL A 349 12.21 -16.94 11.46
N ASP A 350 12.69 -16.30 12.51
CA ASP A 350 13.82 -16.73 13.32
C ASP A 350 13.48 -16.62 14.80
N GLY A 351 14.39 -16.94 15.69
CA GLY A 351 14.16 -16.85 17.13
C GLY A 351 15.44 -17.05 17.93
N ASN A 352 15.34 -16.74 19.22
CA ASN A 352 16.39 -17.03 20.17
C ASN A 352 16.38 -18.53 20.56
N GLU A 353 17.31 -18.93 21.40
CA GLU A 353 17.45 -20.30 21.91
C GLU A 353 16.24 -20.81 22.69
N LEU A 354 15.35 -19.91 23.14
CA LEU A 354 14.12 -20.23 23.86
C LEU A 354 12.93 -20.47 22.92
N ALA A 355 13.08 -20.19 21.63
CA ALA A 355 12.04 -20.39 20.65
C ALA A 355 12.19 -21.76 19.97
N ASP A 356 11.34 -22.71 20.36
CA ASP A 356 11.23 -23.98 19.66
C ASP A 356 10.52 -23.76 18.30
N THR A 357 11.23 -24.10 17.22
CA THR A 357 10.76 -23.92 15.85
C THR A 357 9.48 -24.71 15.54
N GLU A 358 9.22 -25.82 16.25
CA GLU A 358 8.00 -26.62 16.05
C GLU A 358 6.78 -26.03 16.79
N SER A 359 7.00 -25.20 17.80
CA SER A 359 5.93 -24.62 18.62
C SER A 359 5.51 -23.22 18.20
N VAL A 360 6.34 -22.50 17.43
CA VAL A 360 6.03 -21.15 16.93
C VAL A 360 4.84 -21.18 15.96
N LYS A 361 3.89 -20.29 16.14
CA LYS A 361 2.69 -20.17 15.31
C LYS A 361 2.79 -18.93 14.43
N LEU A 362 2.55 -19.12 13.12
CA LEU A 362 2.51 -17.98 12.20
C LEU A 362 1.44 -16.97 12.64
N GLY A 363 0.28 -17.43 13.08
CA GLY A 363 -0.76 -16.52 13.53
C GLY A 363 -1.92 -17.21 14.23
N ARG A 364 -2.75 -16.37 14.82
CA ARG A 364 -4.06 -16.73 15.37
C ARG A 364 -5.06 -15.61 15.11
N PRO A 365 -6.37 -15.88 15.00
CA PRO A 365 -7.37 -14.81 14.90
C PRO A 365 -7.43 -14.02 16.22
N TRP A 366 -7.71 -12.73 16.11
CA TRP A 366 -7.90 -11.83 17.24
C TRP A 366 -9.31 -11.26 17.27
#